data_e3708f83c42108890a7b65a62f04b9ab
#
_entry.id   e3708f83c42108890a7b65a62f04b9ab
#
_cell.length_a   1.000
_cell.length_b   1.000
_cell.length_c   1.000
_cell.angle_alpha   90.00
_cell.angle_beta   90.00
_cell.angle_gamma   90.00
#
_symmetry.space_group_name_H-M   'P 1'
#
loop_
_entity.id
_entity.type
_entity.pdbx_description
1 polymer ?
#
loop_
_entity_poly.entity_id
_entity_poly.type
_entity_poly.pdbx_seq_one_letter_code
_entity_poly.pdbx_strand_id
1 'polypeptide(L)'
;FGPKELLKSLKKASDCLKGGELVCIFAEGQISRIGGQTLAFQKGMELIMRKQDAPIIPVHLDNVWGSIFSFHEKKVYWKVPRQIPYPVTVSYGKSMPTNSSHTEVRREVVALGADAWAQRKGRISTIGRAFVRTARRARTRMAFADSTGKKLSYMRALAAVIVLIKRLRKDWDGQQKVGILIPPSVGGALTNLAGILMGKTVVNLNYTLSEEGIRSCVQQCDIKCVISSEKVIRKLKLDPGVPMLALEDIAKDPSFMEKMSAAFLAYLCPRGILLKKLSQGNPPSLDDIATIIFSSGSTGEPKGAMLSHYNIVSNMMQLNQAYDFKRDDRFLGVLPFFHSLGFTATL
;
A
#
# COMPACT_ATOMS: atom_id res chain seq x y z
N PHE A 1 -3.43 -38.86 2.03
CA PHE A 1 -3.13 -39.59 3.28
C PHE A 1 -4.44 -39.96 3.94
N GLY A 2 -4.61 -41.26 4.25
CA GLY A 2 -5.76 -41.72 5.00
C GLY A 2 -5.65 -41.38 6.50
N PRO A 3 -6.76 -41.37 7.27
CA PRO A 3 -6.73 -41.04 8.70
C PRO A 3 -5.78 -41.92 9.53
N LYS A 4 -5.62 -43.19 9.15
CA LYS A 4 -4.69 -44.13 9.83
C LYS A 4 -3.20 -43.74 9.60
N GLU A 5 -2.83 -43.30 8.40
CA GLU A 5 -1.48 -42.86 8.06
C GLU A 5 -1.12 -41.56 8.77
N LEU A 6 -2.08 -40.63 8.87
CA LEU A 6 -1.92 -39.38 9.61
C LEU A 6 -1.63 -39.68 11.10
N LEU A 7 -2.43 -40.51 11.74
CA LEU A 7 -2.22 -40.90 13.15
C LEU A 7 -0.86 -41.58 13.36
N LYS A 8 -0.45 -42.45 12.43
CA LYS A 8 0.88 -43.10 12.48
C LYS A 8 2.01 -42.06 12.39
N SER A 9 1.88 -41.05 11.52
CA SER A 9 2.87 -39.98 11.38
C SER A 9 2.95 -39.09 12.63
N LEU A 10 1.80 -38.74 13.23
CA LEU A 10 1.77 -37.95 14.47
C LEU A 10 2.37 -38.73 15.63
N LYS A 11 2.12 -40.04 15.73
CA LYS A 11 2.75 -40.90 16.74
C LYS A 11 4.27 -40.97 16.56
N LYS A 12 4.74 -41.15 15.32
CA LYS A 12 6.21 -41.17 15.05
C LYS A 12 6.86 -39.84 15.45
N ALA A 13 6.23 -38.69 15.15
CA ALA A 13 6.72 -37.38 15.58
C ALA A 13 6.81 -37.28 17.12
N SER A 14 5.79 -37.78 17.83
CA SER A 14 5.80 -37.84 19.29
C SER A 14 6.92 -38.77 19.85
N ASP A 15 7.20 -39.90 19.20
CA ASP A 15 8.26 -40.83 19.60
C ASP A 15 9.66 -40.22 19.34
N CYS A 16 9.86 -39.47 18.25
CA CYS A 16 11.08 -38.71 18.00
C CYS A 16 11.36 -37.69 19.09
N LEU A 17 10.34 -36.91 19.53
CA LEU A 17 10.49 -35.98 20.66
C LEU A 17 10.91 -36.67 21.96
N LYS A 18 10.35 -37.86 22.27
CA LYS A 18 10.75 -38.66 23.43
C LYS A 18 12.19 -39.11 23.32
N GLY A 19 12.67 -39.36 22.11
CA GLY A 19 14.06 -39.71 21.83
C GLY A 19 15.03 -38.53 21.90
N GLY A 20 14.56 -37.31 22.20
CA GLY A 20 15.39 -36.10 22.25
C GLY A 20 15.66 -35.48 20.88
N GLU A 21 14.93 -35.88 19.83
CA GLU A 21 15.09 -35.34 18.51
C GLU A 21 14.32 -34.06 18.33
N LEU A 22 14.77 -33.18 17.42
CA LEU A 22 14.04 -31.98 16.98
C LEU A 22 12.97 -32.36 15.97
N VAL A 23 11.72 -31.97 16.21
CA VAL A 23 10.61 -32.18 15.30
C VAL A 23 10.10 -30.85 14.76
N CYS A 24 10.11 -30.69 13.44
CA CYS A 24 9.52 -29.53 12.75
C CYS A 24 8.21 -29.94 12.06
N ILE A 25 7.14 -29.17 12.29
CA ILE A 25 5.84 -29.42 11.65
C ILE A 25 5.28 -28.15 11.00
N PHE A 26 4.62 -28.32 9.87
CA PHE A 26 3.78 -27.29 9.29
C PHE A 26 2.37 -27.45 9.82
N ALA A 27 2.04 -26.71 10.88
CA ALA A 27 0.81 -26.89 11.65
C ALA A 27 -0.47 -26.56 10.87
N GLU A 28 -0.37 -25.90 9.71
CA GLU A 28 -1.49 -25.68 8.79
C GLU A 28 -2.01 -26.98 8.12
N GLY A 29 -1.16 -28.02 8.06
CA GLY A 29 -1.49 -29.32 7.47
C GLY A 29 -1.71 -29.32 5.95
N GLN A 30 -1.54 -28.18 5.29
CA GLN A 30 -1.68 -28.02 3.85
C GLN A 30 -0.81 -26.87 3.33
N ILE A 31 -0.53 -26.88 2.03
CA ILE A 31 0.17 -25.78 1.37
C ILE A 31 -0.83 -24.65 1.13
N SER A 32 -0.48 -23.43 1.57
CA SER A 32 -1.27 -22.23 1.29
C SER A 32 -1.38 -22.00 -0.22
N ARG A 33 -2.59 -21.80 -0.72
CA ARG A 33 -2.88 -21.46 -2.11
C ARG A 33 -3.04 -19.97 -2.34
N ILE A 34 -3.06 -19.20 -1.26
CA ILE A 34 -3.22 -17.74 -1.25
C ILE A 34 -2.02 -17.15 -0.52
N GLY A 35 -1.36 -16.18 -1.16
CA GLY A 35 -0.19 -15.52 -0.57
C GLY A 35 -0.54 -14.71 0.68
N GLY A 36 0.38 -14.68 1.63
CA GLY A 36 0.30 -13.78 2.78
C GLY A 36 -0.69 -14.15 3.89
N GLN A 37 -1.33 -15.32 3.82
CA GLN A 37 -2.22 -15.79 4.88
C GLN A 37 -1.64 -17.01 5.59
N THR A 38 -1.54 -16.93 6.91
CA THR A 38 -1.33 -18.08 7.79
C THR A 38 -2.68 -18.76 8.02
N LEU A 39 -2.85 -19.96 7.51
CA LEU A 39 -4.10 -20.72 7.65
C LEU A 39 -4.35 -21.12 9.11
N ALA A 40 -5.53 -21.69 9.37
CA ALA A 40 -5.83 -22.24 10.69
C ALA A 40 -4.92 -23.43 10.98
N PHE A 41 -4.35 -23.46 12.19
CA PHE A 41 -3.54 -24.59 12.62
C PHE A 41 -4.40 -25.78 13.00
N GLN A 42 -3.92 -26.96 12.70
CA GLN A 42 -4.61 -28.21 13.01
C GLN A 42 -4.25 -28.70 14.41
N LYS A 43 -5.17 -29.40 15.07
CA LYS A 43 -4.98 -29.98 16.41
C LYS A 43 -3.91 -31.11 16.47
N GLY A 44 -3.33 -31.49 15.32
CA GLY A 44 -2.30 -32.51 15.26
C GLY A 44 -1.08 -32.21 16.13
N MET A 45 -0.68 -30.93 16.26
CA MET A 45 0.41 -30.53 17.14
C MET A 45 0.10 -30.84 18.64
N GLU A 46 -1.13 -30.65 19.09
CA GLU A 46 -1.52 -30.97 20.47
C GLU A 46 -1.46 -32.49 20.74
N LEU A 47 -1.74 -33.29 19.73
CA LEU A 47 -1.61 -34.75 19.82
C LEU A 47 -0.14 -35.18 19.92
N ILE A 48 0.75 -34.53 19.16
CA ILE A 48 2.19 -34.76 19.23
C ILE A 48 2.72 -34.41 20.63
N MET A 49 2.29 -33.25 21.16
CA MET A 49 2.79 -32.72 22.45
C MET A 49 2.17 -33.40 23.67
N ARG A 50 1.16 -34.23 23.49
CA ARG A 50 0.52 -34.95 24.59
C ARG A 50 1.57 -35.81 25.35
N LYS A 51 1.75 -35.55 26.64
CA LYS A 51 2.75 -36.24 27.51
C LYS A 51 4.21 -36.03 27.06
N GLN A 52 4.51 -34.91 26.43
CA GLN A 52 5.86 -34.45 26.11
C GLN A 52 6.28 -33.35 27.10
N ASP A 53 7.60 -33.20 27.26
CA ASP A 53 8.23 -32.17 28.08
C ASP A 53 9.08 -31.19 27.22
N ALA A 54 8.97 -31.29 25.91
CA ALA A 54 9.69 -30.44 24.97
C ALA A 54 8.99 -29.08 24.75
N PRO A 55 9.70 -27.95 24.72
CA PRO A 55 9.11 -26.66 24.47
C PRO A 55 8.63 -26.55 23.04
N ILE A 56 7.58 -25.73 22.83
CA ILE A 56 7.09 -25.37 21.49
C ILE A 56 7.77 -24.06 21.07
N ILE A 57 8.47 -24.07 19.94
CA ILE A 57 9.07 -22.87 19.36
C ILE A 57 8.24 -22.47 18.14
N PRO A 58 7.48 -21.34 18.20
CA PRO A 58 6.78 -20.82 17.03
C PRO A 58 7.77 -20.28 15.99
N VAL A 59 7.56 -20.65 14.73
CA VAL A 59 8.44 -20.21 13.62
C VAL A 59 7.58 -19.64 12.51
N HIS A 60 7.96 -18.45 12.03
CA HIS A 60 7.32 -17.80 10.88
C HIS A 60 8.27 -17.74 9.69
N LEU A 61 7.77 -18.13 8.51
CA LEU A 61 8.49 -18.03 7.24
C LEU A 61 7.91 -16.86 6.44
N ASP A 62 8.67 -15.76 6.34
CA ASP A 62 8.25 -14.59 5.61
C ASP A 62 8.83 -14.57 4.19
N ASN A 63 8.06 -13.97 3.25
CA ASN A 63 8.43 -13.78 1.86
C ASN A 63 8.61 -15.09 1.05
N VAL A 64 7.99 -16.18 1.44
CA VAL A 64 8.05 -17.47 0.70
C VAL A 64 7.16 -17.42 -0.56
N TRP A 65 6.11 -16.59 -0.56
CA TRP A 65 5.19 -16.48 -1.70
C TRP A 65 5.87 -15.89 -2.94
N GLY A 66 5.77 -16.60 -4.05
CA GLY A 66 6.51 -16.29 -5.29
C GLY A 66 7.86 -16.99 -5.42
N SER A 67 8.30 -17.74 -4.38
CA SER A 67 9.45 -18.65 -4.50
C SER A 67 9.10 -19.89 -5.33
N ILE A 68 10.12 -20.67 -5.68
CA ILE A 68 9.92 -21.95 -6.39
C ILE A 68 9.10 -22.96 -5.57
N PHE A 69 9.05 -22.82 -4.25
CA PHE A 69 8.31 -23.71 -3.33
C PHE A 69 6.88 -23.26 -3.03
N SER A 70 6.45 -22.08 -3.51
CA SER A 70 5.10 -21.59 -3.29
C SER A 70 4.13 -22.04 -4.39
N PHE A 71 2.83 -22.02 -4.12
CA PHE A 71 1.77 -22.31 -5.13
C PHE A 71 1.45 -21.10 -6.03
N HIS A 72 2.34 -20.12 -6.09
CA HIS A 72 2.19 -18.96 -6.96
C HIS A 72 2.08 -19.37 -8.43
N GLU A 73 1.19 -18.74 -9.21
CA GLU A 73 0.86 -19.08 -10.60
C GLU A 73 0.26 -20.49 -10.79
N LYS A 74 -0.36 -21.04 -9.74
CA LYS A 74 -0.95 -22.40 -9.74
C LYS A 74 0.03 -23.54 -10.06
N LYS A 75 1.35 -23.28 -9.91
CA LYS A 75 2.43 -24.26 -10.10
C LYS A 75 3.23 -24.40 -8.81
N VAL A 76 3.54 -25.63 -8.41
CA VAL A 76 4.37 -25.92 -7.23
C VAL A 76 5.85 -26.03 -7.59
N TYR A 77 6.16 -26.58 -8.76
CA TYR A 77 7.53 -26.78 -9.23
C TYR A 77 7.70 -26.20 -10.64
N TRP A 78 8.96 -26.11 -11.10
CA TRP A 78 9.31 -25.66 -12.45
C TRP A 78 8.95 -24.18 -12.74
N LYS A 79 9.22 -23.32 -11.76
CA LYS A 79 9.11 -21.88 -11.90
C LYS A 79 10.49 -21.23 -11.92
N VAL A 80 10.65 -20.21 -12.76
CA VAL A 80 11.81 -19.33 -12.68
C VAL A 80 11.62 -18.41 -11.47
N PRO A 81 12.56 -18.40 -10.51
CA PRO A 81 12.42 -17.50 -9.34
C PRO A 81 12.45 -16.05 -9.81
N ARG A 82 11.61 -15.21 -9.20
CA ARG A 82 11.56 -13.77 -9.51
C ARG A 82 12.87 -13.04 -9.19
N GLN A 83 13.67 -13.63 -8.30
CA GLN A 83 14.94 -13.06 -7.83
C GLN A 83 15.87 -14.19 -7.39
N ILE A 84 17.18 -14.04 -7.63
CA ILE A 84 18.24 -14.96 -7.18
C ILE A 84 19.35 -14.12 -6.53
N PRO A 85 19.73 -14.36 -5.26
CA PRO A 85 19.08 -15.27 -4.30
C PRO A 85 17.67 -14.81 -3.92
N TYR A 86 16.78 -15.75 -3.60
CA TYR A 86 15.43 -15.43 -3.17
C TYR A 86 15.43 -15.10 -1.68
N PRO A 87 15.05 -13.88 -1.26
CA PRO A 87 15.14 -13.47 0.14
C PRO A 87 13.98 -14.06 0.95
N VAL A 88 14.27 -14.97 1.84
CA VAL A 88 13.34 -15.52 2.83
C VAL A 88 13.79 -15.08 4.22
N THR A 89 12.86 -14.67 5.05
CA THR A 89 13.12 -14.40 6.48
C THR A 89 12.52 -15.52 7.31
N VAL A 90 13.31 -16.10 8.19
CA VAL A 90 12.86 -17.09 9.19
C VAL A 90 12.91 -16.41 10.55
N SER A 91 11.76 -16.29 11.20
CA SER A 91 11.63 -15.68 12.53
C SER A 91 11.28 -16.73 13.56
N TYR A 92 12.05 -16.80 14.63
CA TYR A 92 11.84 -17.69 15.77
C TYR A 92 11.22 -16.90 16.91
N GLY A 93 10.13 -17.39 17.49
CA GLY A 93 9.50 -16.82 18.67
C GLY A 93 10.10 -17.36 19.97
N LYS A 94 9.60 -16.85 21.07
CA LYS A 94 9.95 -17.36 22.40
C LYS A 94 9.37 -18.75 22.59
N SER A 95 10.05 -19.54 23.44
CA SER A 95 9.58 -20.84 23.87
C SER A 95 8.20 -20.72 24.52
N MET A 96 7.30 -21.59 24.13
CA MET A 96 5.94 -21.70 24.67
C MET A 96 5.77 -23.00 25.46
N PRO A 97 4.85 -23.03 26.45
CA PRO A 97 4.54 -24.22 27.21
C PRO A 97 4.06 -25.38 26.34
N THR A 98 4.34 -26.60 26.78
CA THR A 98 3.98 -27.85 26.08
C THR A 98 2.46 -28.03 25.88
N ASN A 99 1.67 -27.44 26.77
CA ASN A 99 0.20 -27.50 26.75
C ASN A 99 -0.45 -26.36 25.97
N SER A 100 0.34 -25.52 25.26
CA SER A 100 -0.20 -24.44 24.44
C SER A 100 -1.10 -24.99 23.32
N SER A 101 -2.26 -24.38 23.14
CA SER A 101 -3.21 -24.76 22.09
C SER A 101 -2.69 -24.36 20.69
N HIS A 102 -3.19 -25.05 19.68
CA HIS A 102 -2.91 -24.72 18.27
C HIS A 102 -3.27 -23.28 17.91
N THR A 103 -4.28 -22.71 18.55
CA THR A 103 -4.71 -21.30 18.34
C THR A 103 -3.75 -20.31 18.99
N GLU A 104 -3.22 -20.61 20.15
CA GLU A 104 -2.20 -19.79 20.83
C GLU A 104 -0.91 -19.76 20.03
N VAL A 105 -0.40 -20.93 19.61
CA VAL A 105 0.80 -21.03 18.78
C VAL A 105 0.61 -20.31 17.44
N ARG A 106 -0.57 -20.44 16.81
CA ARG A 106 -0.89 -19.69 15.59
C ARG A 106 -0.83 -18.19 15.84
N ARG A 107 -1.37 -17.69 16.94
CA ARG A 107 -1.34 -16.26 17.27
C ARG A 107 0.10 -15.74 17.36
N GLU A 108 0.98 -16.48 18.01
CA GLU A 108 2.40 -16.13 18.09
C GLU A 108 3.08 -16.15 16.71
N VAL A 109 2.81 -17.15 15.89
CA VAL A 109 3.35 -17.21 14.50
C VAL A 109 2.86 -16.02 13.66
N VAL A 110 1.60 -15.60 13.82
CA VAL A 110 1.06 -14.41 13.13
C VAL A 110 1.73 -13.12 13.64
N ALA A 111 1.99 -13.02 14.95
CA ALA A 111 2.71 -11.89 15.53
C ALA A 111 4.15 -11.78 14.99
N LEU A 112 4.88 -12.92 14.92
CA LEU A 112 6.20 -12.99 14.27
C LEU A 112 6.15 -12.54 12.80
N GLY A 113 5.05 -12.81 12.09
CA GLY A 113 4.84 -12.36 10.73
C GLY A 113 4.73 -10.84 10.63
N ALA A 114 4.09 -10.19 11.58
CA ALA A 114 4.03 -8.73 11.65
C ALA A 114 5.41 -8.11 11.89
N ASP A 115 6.21 -8.69 12.78
CA ASP A 115 7.59 -8.25 13.05
C ASP A 115 8.51 -8.46 11.83
N ALA A 116 8.41 -9.60 11.17
CA ALA A 116 9.16 -9.88 9.95
C ALA A 116 8.78 -8.90 8.82
N TRP A 117 7.50 -8.53 8.73
CA TRP A 117 7.04 -7.52 7.79
C TRP A 117 7.64 -6.14 8.11
N ALA A 118 7.70 -5.75 9.37
CA ALA A 118 8.32 -4.49 9.79
C ALA A 118 9.79 -4.39 9.38
N GLN A 119 10.54 -5.50 9.42
CA GLN A 119 11.94 -5.56 8.99
C GLN A 119 12.11 -5.30 7.48
N ARG A 120 11.08 -5.49 6.66
CA ARG A 120 11.11 -5.16 5.23
C ARG A 120 11.08 -3.65 4.96
N LYS A 121 10.82 -2.81 5.97
CA LYS A 121 10.65 -1.37 5.82
C LYS A 121 11.79 -0.72 5.03
N GLY A 122 13.03 -1.11 5.26
CA GLY A 122 14.20 -0.60 4.53
C GLY A 122 14.21 -0.92 3.02
N ARG A 123 13.39 -1.87 2.55
CA ARG A 123 13.28 -2.26 1.13
C ARG A 123 12.03 -1.67 0.46
N ILE A 124 11.16 -1.03 1.23
CA ILE A 124 9.92 -0.41 0.75
C ILE A 124 10.22 1.01 0.26
N SER A 125 9.54 1.45 -0.77
CA SER A 125 9.66 2.82 -1.30
C SER A 125 8.40 3.61 -0.99
N THR A 126 8.53 4.91 -0.73
CA THR A 126 7.37 5.82 -0.63
C THR A 126 6.54 5.79 -1.92
N ILE A 127 5.27 6.17 -1.84
CA ILE A 127 4.33 6.20 -2.98
C ILE A 127 4.93 6.97 -4.17
N GLY A 128 5.42 8.19 -3.93
CA GLY A 128 6.02 9.02 -4.98
C GLY A 128 7.26 8.40 -5.62
N ARG A 129 8.14 7.78 -4.82
CA ARG A 129 9.33 7.07 -5.32
C ARG A 129 8.95 5.84 -6.15
N ALA A 130 7.92 5.10 -5.73
CA ALA A 130 7.38 3.95 -6.46
C ALA A 130 6.78 4.38 -7.80
N PHE A 131 5.98 5.45 -7.81
CA PHE A 131 5.40 6.02 -9.03
C PHE A 131 6.49 6.45 -10.04
N VAL A 132 7.49 7.24 -9.64
CA VAL A 132 8.59 7.65 -10.53
C VAL A 132 9.36 6.46 -11.09
N ARG A 133 9.61 5.43 -10.27
CA ARG A 133 10.27 4.19 -10.71
C ARG A 133 9.43 3.46 -11.76
N THR A 134 8.14 3.32 -11.51
CA THR A 134 7.20 2.64 -12.43
C THR A 134 7.04 3.43 -13.72
N ALA A 135 6.91 4.75 -13.66
CA ALA A 135 6.78 5.61 -14.82
C ALA A 135 7.97 5.49 -15.77
N ARG A 136 9.18 5.37 -15.24
CA ARG A 136 10.39 5.18 -16.06
C ARG A 136 10.56 3.76 -16.59
N ARG A 137 10.03 2.76 -15.90
CA ARG A 137 10.10 1.35 -16.35
C ARG A 137 9.02 1.01 -17.37
N ALA A 138 7.81 1.55 -17.21
CA ALA A 138 6.62 1.26 -18.01
C ALA A 138 6.17 2.45 -18.87
N ARG A 139 7.12 3.16 -19.50
CA ARG A 139 6.98 4.48 -20.12
C ARG A 139 5.74 4.65 -20.99
N THR A 140 5.47 3.70 -21.85
CA THR A 140 4.40 3.75 -22.87
C THR A 140 3.10 3.09 -22.42
N ARG A 141 3.13 2.31 -21.30
CA ARG A 141 1.92 1.67 -20.78
C ARG A 141 0.95 2.72 -20.24
N MET A 142 -0.33 2.44 -20.40
CA MET A 142 -1.40 3.26 -19.85
C MET A 142 -1.33 3.26 -18.32
N ALA A 143 -1.26 4.45 -17.72
CA ALA A 143 -1.32 4.65 -16.28
C ALA A 143 -2.75 4.98 -15.85
N PHE A 144 -3.35 5.98 -16.48
CA PHE A 144 -4.66 6.50 -16.11
C PHE A 144 -5.54 6.72 -17.34
N ALA A 145 -6.82 6.45 -17.17
CA ALA A 145 -7.88 6.81 -18.11
C ALA A 145 -9.15 7.16 -17.33
N ASP A 146 -9.96 8.07 -17.84
CA ASP A 146 -11.25 8.42 -17.23
C ASP A 146 -12.37 8.58 -18.28
N SER A 147 -13.58 8.82 -17.79
CA SER A 147 -14.78 8.98 -18.61
C SER A 147 -14.77 10.24 -19.50
N THR A 148 -13.83 11.18 -19.29
CA THR A 148 -13.66 12.36 -20.17
C THR A 148 -12.89 12.04 -21.45
N GLY A 149 -12.47 10.78 -21.63
CA GLY A 149 -11.65 10.31 -22.74
C GLY A 149 -10.15 10.59 -22.57
N LYS A 150 -9.72 11.19 -21.47
CA LYS A 150 -8.30 11.38 -21.18
C LYS A 150 -7.62 10.03 -20.92
N LYS A 151 -6.56 9.75 -21.66
CA LYS A 151 -5.71 8.56 -21.51
C LYS A 151 -4.26 9.00 -21.41
N LEU A 152 -3.58 8.61 -20.34
CA LEU A 152 -2.18 8.95 -20.10
C LEU A 152 -1.34 7.69 -19.92
N SER A 153 -0.20 7.64 -20.62
CA SER A 153 0.84 6.68 -20.29
C SER A 153 1.57 7.10 -19.01
N TYR A 154 2.25 6.17 -18.36
CA TYR A 154 3.01 6.46 -17.14
C TYR A 154 3.98 7.63 -17.29
N MET A 155 4.69 7.70 -18.43
CA MET A 155 5.64 8.80 -18.65
C MET A 155 4.94 10.15 -18.88
N ARG A 156 3.82 10.16 -19.61
CA ARG A 156 3.01 11.36 -19.79
C ARG A 156 2.39 11.81 -18.47
N ALA A 157 1.95 10.87 -17.63
CA ALA A 157 1.46 11.17 -16.30
C ALA A 157 2.55 11.80 -15.41
N LEU A 158 3.78 11.25 -15.43
CA LEU A 158 4.90 11.84 -14.69
C LEU A 158 5.22 13.28 -15.16
N ALA A 159 5.27 13.50 -16.47
CA ALA A 159 5.50 14.84 -17.02
C ALA A 159 4.38 15.82 -16.64
N ALA A 160 3.11 15.40 -16.69
CA ALA A 160 1.98 16.19 -16.26
C ALA A 160 2.04 16.54 -14.77
N VAL A 161 2.40 15.57 -13.92
CA VAL A 161 2.61 15.81 -12.48
C VAL A 161 3.73 16.82 -12.24
N ILE A 162 4.84 16.75 -12.99
CA ILE A 162 5.93 17.73 -12.87
C ILE A 162 5.47 19.14 -13.24
N VAL A 163 4.65 19.30 -14.27
CA VAL A 163 4.04 20.60 -14.63
C VAL A 163 3.13 21.10 -13.51
N LEU A 164 2.24 20.24 -13.00
CA LEU A 164 1.35 20.59 -11.89
C LEU A 164 2.13 21.03 -10.65
N ILE A 165 3.19 20.30 -10.27
CA ILE A 165 4.04 20.67 -9.14
C ILE A 165 4.61 22.08 -9.31
N LYS A 166 5.09 22.42 -10.50
CA LYS A 166 5.64 23.77 -10.75
C LYS A 166 4.62 24.86 -10.53
N ARG A 167 3.39 24.63 -10.94
CA ARG A 167 2.28 25.59 -10.90
C ARG A 167 1.67 25.69 -9.50
N LEU A 168 1.48 24.55 -8.82
CA LEU A 168 0.94 24.49 -7.46
C LEU A 168 1.92 24.96 -6.36
N ARG A 169 3.19 25.14 -6.69
CA ARG A 169 4.19 25.56 -5.67
C ARG A 169 3.81 26.82 -4.93
N LYS A 170 3.31 27.81 -5.64
CA LYS A 170 2.93 29.10 -5.05
C LYS A 170 1.71 28.92 -4.13
N ASP A 171 0.68 28.22 -4.62
CA ASP A 171 -0.58 28.05 -3.89
C ASP A 171 -0.43 27.13 -2.66
N TRP A 172 0.54 26.22 -2.70
CA TRP A 172 0.82 25.26 -1.61
C TRP A 172 2.08 25.64 -0.79
N ASP A 173 2.60 26.84 -1.00
CA ASP A 173 3.75 27.32 -0.21
C ASP A 173 3.37 27.47 1.27
N GLY A 174 4.28 27.10 2.16
CA GLY A 174 4.06 27.13 3.61
C GLY A 174 3.03 26.13 4.14
N GLN A 175 2.29 25.39 3.29
CA GLN A 175 1.31 24.41 3.71
C GLN A 175 1.93 23.00 3.81
N GLN A 176 1.71 22.30 4.93
CA GLN A 176 2.07 20.88 5.07
C GLN A 176 0.94 19.96 4.57
N LYS A 177 -0.30 20.35 4.78
CA LYS A 177 -1.50 19.61 4.36
C LYS A 177 -2.20 20.39 3.26
N VAL A 178 -2.66 19.69 2.22
CA VAL A 178 -3.27 20.30 1.02
C VAL A 178 -4.62 19.66 0.72
N GLY A 179 -5.64 20.49 0.51
CA GLY A 179 -7.02 20.05 0.28
C GLY A 179 -7.27 19.72 -1.18
N ILE A 180 -7.93 18.60 -1.44
CA ILE A 180 -8.36 18.16 -2.78
C ILE A 180 -9.84 17.77 -2.71
N LEU A 181 -10.67 18.40 -3.53
CA LEU A 181 -12.10 18.13 -3.65
C LEU A 181 -12.44 17.77 -5.10
N ILE A 182 -11.89 16.65 -5.56
CA ILE A 182 -12.03 16.18 -6.95
C ILE A 182 -12.52 14.73 -6.95
N PRO A 183 -13.57 14.41 -7.74
CA PRO A 183 -14.00 13.02 -7.93
C PRO A 183 -12.91 12.15 -8.58
N PRO A 184 -13.06 10.80 -8.56
CA PRO A 184 -12.15 9.91 -9.26
C PRO A 184 -12.01 10.30 -10.73
N SER A 185 -10.82 10.73 -11.10
CA SER A 185 -10.49 11.21 -12.45
C SER A 185 -8.98 11.22 -12.63
N VAL A 186 -8.55 11.32 -13.88
CA VAL A 186 -7.11 11.51 -14.20
C VAL A 186 -6.57 12.76 -13.50
N GLY A 187 -7.33 13.87 -13.53
CA GLY A 187 -6.94 15.10 -12.85
C GLY A 187 -6.77 14.93 -11.34
N GLY A 188 -7.72 14.27 -10.68
CA GLY A 188 -7.62 13.96 -9.24
C GLY A 188 -6.41 13.10 -8.89
N ALA A 189 -6.13 12.06 -9.68
CA ALA A 189 -4.95 11.23 -9.48
C ALA A 189 -3.64 12.02 -9.63
N LEU A 190 -3.52 12.85 -10.68
CA LEU A 190 -2.33 13.67 -10.90
C LEU A 190 -2.13 14.71 -9.78
N THR A 191 -3.21 15.31 -9.27
CA THR A 191 -3.16 16.28 -8.17
C THR A 191 -2.68 15.61 -6.87
N ASN A 192 -3.22 14.42 -6.54
CA ASN A 192 -2.74 13.63 -5.41
C ASN A 192 -1.25 13.27 -5.53
N LEU A 193 -0.82 12.80 -6.71
CA LEU A 193 0.58 12.49 -6.96
C LEU A 193 1.48 13.73 -6.89
N ALA A 194 0.99 14.89 -7.31
CA ALA A 194 1.72 16.16 -7.17
C ALA A 194 1.97 16.49 -5.69
N GLY A 195 0.93 16.45 -4.85
CA GLY A 195 1.07 16.67 -3.41
C GLY A 195 2.05 15.69 -2.76
N ILE A 196 1.89 14.41 -3.05
CA ILE A 196 2.76 13.34 -2.54
C ILE A 196 4.23 13.55 -2.93
N LEU A 197 4.52 13.92 -4.19
CA LEU A 197 5.87 14.15 -4.67
C LEU A 197 6.48 15.45 -4.14
N MET A 198 5.66 16.42 -3.76
CA MET A 198 6.07 17.62 -3.05
C MET A 198 6.35 17.38 -1.56
N GLY A 199 6.07 16.18 -1.04
CA GLY A 199 6.18 15.87 0.39
C GLY A 199 5.04 16.45 1.22
N LYS A 200 3.89 16.74 0.60
CA LYS A 200 2.69 17.23 1.29
C LYS A 200 1.80 16.07 1.72
N THR A 201 1.09 16.25 2.81
CA THR A 201 -0.01 15.38 3.21
C THR A 201 -1.26 15.74 2.42
N VAL A 202 -1.73 14.86 1.54
CA VAL A 202 -2.94 15.14 0.74
C VAL A 202 -4.20 14.80 1.53
N VAL A 203 -5.15 15.73 1.55
CA VAL A 203 -6.44 15.58 2.22
C VAL A 203 -7.53 15.58 1.16
N ASN A 204 -8.01 14.40 0.81
CA ASN A 204 -9.13 14.28 -0.10
C ASN A 204 -10.43 14.51 0.66
N LEU A 205 -11.05 15.66 0.42
CA LEU A 205 -12.29 16.06 1.09
C LEU A 205 -13.48 15.27 0.53
N ASN A 206 -14.34 14.82 1.41
CA ASN A 206 -15.53 14.08 1.04
C ASN A 206 -16.65 15.04 0.62
N TYR A 207 -16.93 15.10 -0.68
CA TYR A 207 -17.98 15.94 -1.26
C TYR A 207 -19.42 15.49 -0.98
N THR A 208 -19.60 14.42 -0.19
CA THR A 208 -20.92 13.98 0.28
C THR A 208 -21.24 14.47 1.70
N LEU A 209 -20.27 15.09 2.38
CA LEU A 209 -20.48 15.73 3.66
C LEU A 209 -21.26 17.04 3.51
N SER A 210 -21.86 17.49 4.63
CA SER A 210 -22.40 18.84 4.71
C SER A 210 -21.29 19.90 4.59
N GLU A 211 -21.67 21.13 4.31
CA GLU A 211 -20.72 22.23 4.19
C GLU A 211 -19.96 22.47 5.51
N GLU A 212 -20.65 22.37 6.66
CA GLU A 212 -20.03 22.42 7.98
C GLU A 212 -19.02 21.30 8.19
N GLY A 213 -19.35 20.08 7.72
CA GLY A 213 -18.44 18.93 7.79
C GLY A 213 -17.18 19.14 6.98
N ILE A 214 -17.29 19.73 5.78
CA ILE A 214 -16.14 20.07 4.95
C ILE A 214 -15.29 21.17 5.59
N ARG A 215 -15.93 22.22 6.11
CA ARG A 215 -15.26 23.32 6.82
C ARG A 215 -14.51 22.80 8.06
N SER A 216 -15.12 21.89 8.83
CA SER A 216 -14.47 21.25 9.96
C SER A 216 -13.21 20.47 9.53
N CYS A 217 -13.26 19.70 8.44
CA CYS A 217 -12.08 19.01 7.90
C CYS A 217 -10.98 19.98 7.49
N VAL A 218 -11.33 21.09 6.84
CA VAL A 218 -10.41 22.14 6.40
C VAL A 218 -9.72 22.79 7.60
N GLN A 219 -10.48 23.14 8.64
CA GLN A 219 -9.96 23.75 9.87
C GLN A 219 -9.05 22.79 10.65
N GLN A 220 -9.47 21.53 10.87
CA GLN A 220 -8.67 20.52 11.57
C GLN A 220 -7.31 20.27 10.88
N CYS A 221 -7.23 20.47 9.57
CA CYS A 221 -6.04 20.26 8.79
C CYS A 221 -5.24 21.55 8.52
N ASP A 222 -5.72 22.72 8.94
CA ASP A 222 -5.14 24.02 8.61
C ASP A 222 -4.90 24.21 7.10
N ILE A 223 -5.87 23.81 6.29
CA ILE A 223 -5.82 23.94 4.82
C ILE A 223 -6.10 25.40 4.45
N LYS A 224 -5.28 25.99 3.57
CA LYS A 224 -5.42 27.39 3.15
C LYS A 224 -6.11 27.55 1.81
N CYS A 225 -6.09 26.51 0.98
CA CYS A 225 -6.84 26.48 -0.29
C CYS A 225 -7.20 25.04 -0.66
N VAL A 226 -8.26 24.86 -1.44
CA VAL A 226 -8.72 23.56 -1.91
C VAL A 226 -8.64 23.51 -3.43
N ILE A 227 -7.97 22.50 -3.97
CA ILE A 227 -7.98 22.23 -5.41
C ILE A 227 -9.24 21.44 -5.75
N SER A 228 -10.02 21.98 -6.70
CA SER A 228 -11.24 21.32 -7.19
C SER A 228 -11.29 21.34 -8.71
N SER A 229 -12.33 20.79 -9.31
CA SER A 229 -12.60 20.97 -10.75
C SER A 229 -13.70 22.01 -10.97
N GLU A 230 -13.63 22.72 -12.08
CA GLU A 230 -14.71 23.68 -12.45
C GLU A 230 -16.10 23.05 -12.36
N LYS A 231 -16.23 21.80 -12.85
CA LYS A 231 -17.48 21.06 -12.84
C LYS A 231 -18.01 20.85 -11.43
N VAL A 232 -17.12 20.54 -10.48
CA VAL A 232 -17.47 20.34 -9.06
C VAL A 232 -17.85 21.67 -8.42
N ILE A 233 -17.04 22.72 -8.63
CA ILE A 233 -17.30 24.07 -8.10
C ILE A 233 -18.68 24.57 -8.55
N ARG A 234 -18.99 24.47 -9.85
CA ARG A 234 -20.27 24.92 -10.40
C ARG A 234 -21.47 24.08 -9.95
N LYS A 235 -21.29 22.74 -9.84
CA LYS A 235 -22.38 21.82 -9.55
C LYS A 235 -22.72 21.74 -8.06
N LEU A 236 -21.73 21.65 -7.20
CA LEU A 236 -21.95 21.42 -5.77
C LEU A 236 -22.16 22.73 -5.00
N LYS A 237 -21.59 23.85 -5.48
CA LYS A 237 -21.65 25.18 -4.84
C LYS A 237 -21.30 25.12 -3.34
N LEU A 238 -20.42 24.21 -2.94
CA LEU A 238 -19.95 24.05 -1.58
C LEU A 238 -18.94 25.14 -1.24
N ASP A 239 -19.05 25.71 -0.06
CA ASP A 239 -18.08 26.65 0.48
C ASP A 239 -17.24 25.99 1.58
N PRO A 240 -15.96 25.63 1.32
CA PRO A 240 -15.07 25.04 2.30
C PRO A 240 -14.52 26.07 3.32
N GLY A 241 -14.91 27.33 3.23
CA GLY A 241 -14.40 28.43 4.07
C GLY A 241 -13.00 28.92 3.69
N VAL A 242 -12.45 28.42 2.58
CA VAL A 242 -11.15 28.82 2.02
C VAL A 242 -11.25 28.88 0.49
N PRO A 243 -10.34 29.62 -0.19
CA PRO A 243 -10.38 29.71 -1.66
C PRO A 243 -10.35 28.32 -2.34
N MET A 244 -11.22 28.13 -3.31
CA MET A 244 -11.19 26.98 -4.20
C MET A 244 -10.55 27.35 -5.53
N LEU A 245 -9.53 26.58 -5.93
CA LEU A 245 -8.81 26.77 -7.18
C LEU A 245 -9.21 25.67 -8.18
N ALA A 246 -9.61 26.08 -9.38
CA ALA A 246 -9.97 25.13 -10.42
C ALA A 246 -8.71 24.47 -11.01
N LEU A 247 -8.69 23.14 -11.02
CA LEU A 247 -7.58 22.39 -11.61
C LEU A 247 -7.41 22.69 -13.10
N GLU A 248 -8.50 22.97 -13.78
CA GLU A 248 -8.52 23.31 -15.20
C GLU A 248 -7.71 24.60 -15.47
N ASP A 249 -7.85 25.63 -14.62
CA ASP A 249 -7.09 26.87 -14.73
C ASP A 249 -5.59 26.63 -14.44
N ILE A 250 -5.30 25.83 -13.42
CA ILE A 250 -3.91 25.47 -13.05
C ILE A 250 -3.27 24.62 -14.15
N ALA A 251 -4.01 23.72 -14.77
CA ALA A 251 -3.52 22.82 -15.81
C ALA A 251 -3.61 23.39 -17.24
N LYS A 252 -4.17 24.60 -17.40
CA LYS A 252 -4.42 25.21 -18.71
C LYS A 252 -3.14 25.35 -19.52
N ASP A 253 -3.17 24.86 -20.73
CA ASP A 253 -2.16 24.96 -21.80
C ASP A 253 -0.71 25.21 -21.35
N PRO A 254 -0.01 24.15 -20.91
CA PRO A 254 1.40 24.31 -20.53
C PRO A 254 2.21 24.76 -21.75
N SER A 255 3.04 25.78 -21.54
CA SER A 255 3.89 26.33 -22.58
C SER A 255 4.84 25.28 -23.13
N PHE A 256 5.37 25.49 -24.33
CA PHE A 256 6.36 24.59 -24.93
C PHE A 256 7.57 24.38 -23.99
N MET A 257 8.07 25.42 -23.36
CA MET A 257 9.19 25.36 -22.40
C MET A 257 8.85 24.56 -21.15
N GLU A 258 7.62 24.67 -20.62
CA GLU A 258 7.17 23.85 -19.50
C GLU A 258 7.11 22.36 -19.89
N LYS A 259 6.55 22.05 -21.06
CA LYS A 259 6.50 20.68 -21.59
C LYS A 259 7.89 20.10 -21.80
N MET A 260 8.81 20.85 -22.41
CA MET A 260 10.19 20.43 -22.64
C MET A 260 10.96 20.20 -21.34
N SER A 261 10.86 21.15 -20.39
CA SER A 261 11.52 21.01 -19.09
C SER A 261 10.96 19.86 -18.26
N ALA A 262 9.63 19.63 -18.30
CA ALA A 262 9.02 18.48 -17.62
C ALA A 262 9.43 17.15 -18.26
N ALA A 263 9.49 17.09 -19.59
CA ALA A 263 9.99 15.93 -20.31
C ALA A 263 11.46 15.64 -19.97
N PHE A 264 12.32 16.65 -20.02
CA PHE A 264 13.72 16.52 -19.63
C PHE A 264 13.86 15.94 -18.21
N LEU A 265 13.14 16.51 -17.24
CA LEU A 265 13.15 16.02 -15.85
C LEU A 265 12.61 14.59 -15.74
N ALA A 266 11.53 14.27 -16.45
CA ALA A 266 10.93 12.95 -16.40
C ALA A 266 11.84 11.86 -17.00
N TYR A 267 12.51 12.14 -18.13
CA TYR A 267 13.27 11.15 -18.87
C TYR A 267 14.74 11.05 -18.44
N LEU A 268 15.41 12.18 -18.21
CA LEU A 268 16.87 12.26 -18.12
C LEU A 268 17.39 12.57 -16.71
N CYS A 269 16.64 13.32 -15.88
CA CYS A 269 17.13 13.69 -14.57
C CYS A 269 17.29 12.44 -13.66
N PRO A 270 18.45 12.21 -13.01
CA PRO A 270 18.61 11.09 -12.08
C PRO A 270 17.51 11.08 -11.00
N ARG A 271 16.98 9.86 -10.71
CA ARG A 271 15.80 9.70 -9.85
C ARG A 271 15.92 10.40 -8.48
N GLY A 272 17.08 10.27 -7.84
CA GLY A 272 17.33 10.92 -6.54
C GLY A 272 17.28 12.45 -6.63
N ILE A 273 17.88 13.01 -7.68
CA ILE A 273 17.89 14.46 -7.94
C ILE A 273 16.47 14.94 -8.27
N LEU A 274 15.74 14.19 -9.11
CA LEU A 274 14.35 14.50 -9.44
C LEU A 274 13.49 14.58 -8.16
N LEU A 275 13.53 13.55 -7.31
CA LEU A 275 12.74 13.51 -6.08
C LEU A 275 13.09 14.68 -5.15
N LYS A 276 14.38 14.98 -4.94
CA LYS A 276 14.82 16.14 -4.16
C LYS A 276 14.31 17.46 -4.77
N LYS A 277 14.37 17.60 -6.10
CA LYS A 277 13.91 18.81 -6.78
C LYS A 277 12.38 18.99 -6.67
N LEU A 278 11.60 17.92 -6.75
CA LEU A 278 10.15 17.97 -6.63
C LEU A 278 9.70 18.31 -5.21
N SER A 279 10.39 17.79 -4.20
CA SER A 279 10.12 18.00 -2.76
C SER A 279 10.91 19.16 -2.13
N GLN A 280 11.50 20.04 -2.92
CA GLN A 280 12.29 21.19 -2.43
C GLN A 280 13.40 20.81 -1.44
N GLY A 281 14.06 19.69 -1.68
CA GLY A 281 15.18 19.21 -0.86
C GLY A 281 14.80 18.12 0.16
N ASN A 282 13.54 18.04 0.55
CA ASN A 282 13.05 17.14 1.61
C ASN A 282 12.12 16.04 1.05
N PRO A 283 12.66 15.00 0.39
CA PRO A 283 11.83 13.91 -0.08
C PRO A 283 11.23 13.15 1.11
N PRO A 284 9.93 12.81 1.06
CA PRO A 284 9.26 12.17 2.19
C PRO A 284 9.86 10.82 2.53
N SER A 285 9.85 10.50 3.83
CA SER A 285 10.19 9.20 4.40
C SER A 285 8.95 8.27 4.38
N LEU A 286 9.14 7.01 4.75
CA LEU A 286 8.03 6.06 4.86
C LEU A 286 7.09 6.38 6.03
N ASP A 287 7.60 7.05 7.07
CA ASP A 287 6.82 7.38 8.27
C ASP A 287 6.05 8.68 8.14
N ASP A 288 6.38 9.51 7.15
CA ASP A 288 5.66 10.74 6.90
C ASP A 288 4.21 10.43 6.47
N ILE A 289 3.29 11.28 6.93
CA ILE A 289 1.87 11.14 6.61
C ILE A 289 1.65 11.47 5.14
N ALA A 290 1.18 10.49 4.39
CA ALA A 290 0.88 10.64 2.97
C ALA A 290 -0.51 11.24 2.74
N THR A 291 -1.49 10.83 3.55
CA THR A 291 -2.88 11.29 3.43
C THR A 291 -3.60 11.27 4.77
N ILE A 292 -4.61 12.14 4.89
CA ILE A 292 -5.59 12.09 5.97
C ILE A 292 -6.93 11.77 5.34
N ILE A 293 -7.60 10.74 5.87
CA ILE A 293 -8.91 10.28 5.39
C ILE A 293 -9.93 10.49 6.49
N PHE A 294 -10.91 11.33 6.23
CA PHE A 294 -11.98 11.63 7.18
C PHE A 294 -13.09 10.57 7.09
N SER A 295 -13.50 10.07 8.25
CA SER A 295 -14.69 9.26 8.43
C SER A 295 -15.80 10.09 9.05
N SER A 296 -17.07 9.75 8.74
CA SER A 296 -18.22 10.27 9.46
C SER A 296 -18.15 9.76 10.91
N GLY A 297 -17.77 10.62 11.84
CA GLY A 297 -17.75 10.26 13.26
C GLY A 297 -19.14 9.94 13.77
N SER A 298 -19.26 8.95 14.65
CA SER A 298 -20.52 8.65 15.37
C SER A 298 -21.01 9.81 16.23
N THR A 299 -20.17 10.80 16.49
CA THR A 299 -20.41 12.00 17.30
C THR A 299 -20.76 13.24 16.48
N GLY A 300 -20.94 13.11 15.15
CA GLY A 300 -21.27 14.20 14.22
C GLY A 300 -20.07 14.93 13.64
N GLU A 301 -18.93 15.04 14.33
CA GLU A 301 -17.72 15.64 13.77
C GLU A 301 -16.87 14.64 13.00
N PRO A 302 -16.35 15.02 11.80
CA PRO A 302 -15.45 14.17 11.03
C PRO A 302 -14.14 13.87 11.79
N LYS A 303 -13.73 12.61 11.79
CA LYS A 303 -12.47 12.17 12.40
C LYS A 303 -11.47 11.82 11.31
N GLY A 304 -10.30 12.46 11.32
CA GLY A 304 -9.23 12.26 10.33
C GLY A 304 -8.26 11.14 10.72
N ALA A 305 -8.29 10.03 9.99
CA ALA A 305 -7.29 8.98 10.11
C ALA A 305 -6.01 9.37 9.32
N MET A 306 -4.89 9.50 10.02
CA MET A 306 -3.59 9.81 9.43
C MET A 306 -2.93 8.53 8.94
N LEU A 307 -2.64 8.44 7.63
CA LEU A 307 -2.01 7.28 7.01
C LEU A 307 -0.64 7.67 6.45
N SER A 308 0.39 7.00 6.92
CA SER A 308 1.75 7.19 6.42
C SER A 308 1.95 6.53 5.06
N HIS A 309 3.03 6.89 4.37
CA HIS A 309 3.46 6.18 3.16
C HIS A 309 3.62 4.68 3.42
N TYR A 310 4.13 4.30 4.61
CA TYR A 310 4.29 2.90 4.99
C TYR A 310 2.96 2.17 5.09
N ASN A 311 1.93 2.77 5.71
CA ASN A 311 0.60 2.17 5.81
C ASN A 311 0.01 1.87 4.42
N ILE A 312 0.05 2.86 3.52
CA ILE A 312 -0.51 2.72 2.16
C ILE A 312 0.26 1.65 1.37
N VAL A 313 1.59 1.75 1.31
CA VAL A 313 2.40 0.83 0.49
C VAL A 313 2.37 -0.59 1.04
N SER A 314 2.35 -0.77 2.37
CA SER A 314 2.20 -2.10 3.00
C SER A 314 0.86 -2.74 2.62
N ASN A 315 -0.23 -1.97 2.65
CA ASN A 315 -1.55 -2.45 2.24
C ASN A 315 -1.58 -2.83 0.75
N MET A 316 -0.98 -2.00 -0.13
CA MET A 316 -0.83 -2.33 -1.56
C MET A 316 -0.06 -3.64 -1.77
N MET A 317 1.01 -3.86 -1.01
CA MET A 317 1.80 -5.10 -1.10
C MET A 317 0.99 -6.32 -0.62
N GLN A 318 0.20 -6.17 0.44
CA GLN A 318 -0.72 -7.22 0.93
C GLN A 318 -1.79 -7.55 -0.11
N LEU A 319 -2.42 -6.53 -0.71
CA LEU A 319 -3.38 -6.71 -1.80
C LEU A 319 -2.75 -7.46 -2.98
N ASN A 320 -1.53 -7.09 -3.38
CA ASN A 320 -0.82 -7.78 -4.47
C ASN A 320 -0.49 -9.24 -4.13
N GLN A 321 -0.23 -9.58 -2.87
CA GLN A 321 -0.04 -10.97 -2.45
C GLN A 321 -1.35 -11.77 -2.49
N ALA A 322 -2.46 -11.15 -2.06
CA ALA A 322 -3.77 -11.81 -2.00
C ALA A 322 -4.37 -12.06 -3.40
N TYR A 323 -4.23 -11.10 -4.31
CA TYR A 323 -4.91 -11.13 -5.62
C TYR A 323 -3.98 -11.43 -6.80
N ASP A 324 -2.65 -11.53 -6.58
CA ASP A 324 -1.65 -11.83 -7.61
C ASP A 324 -1.81 -10.96 -8.89
N PHE A 325 -1.87 -9.65 -8.71
CA PHE A 325 -2.05 -8.70 -9.81
C PHE A 325 -0.95 -8.82 -10.86
N LYS A 326 -1.38 -8.86 -12.11
CA LYS A 326 -0.52 -8.92 -13.28
C LYS A 326 -0.30 -7.52 -13.87
N ARG A 327 0.74 -7.41 -14.68
CA ARG A 327 1.09 -6.12 -15.30
C ARG A 327 0.03 -5.59 -16.27
N ASP A 328 -0.80 -6.45 -16.81
CA ASP A 328 -1.84 -6.09 -17.79
C ASP A 328 -3.21 -5.89 -17.15
N ASP A 329 -3.34 -6.15 -15.85
CA ASP A 329 -4.58 -5.89 -15.12
C ASP A 329 -4.89 -4.40 -15.07
N ARG A 330 -6.17 -4.09 -15.12
CA ARG A 330 -6.70 -2.73 -15.07
C ARG A 330 -7.65 -2.63 -13.89
N PHE A 331 -7.42 -1.62 -13.08
CA PHE A 331 -8.29 -1.31 -11.96
C PHE A 331 -9.37 -0.33 -12.38
N LEU A 332 -10.62 -0.66 -12.07
CA LEU A 332 -11.74 0.27 -12.22
C LEU A 332 -11.80 1.16 -10.97
N GLY A 333 -11.32 2.40 -11.11
CA GLY A 333 -11.24 3.37 -10.03
C GLY A 333 -12.57 4.07 -9.76
N VAL A 334 -13.60 3.34 -9.30
CA VAL A 334 -14.92 3.90 -8.97
C VAL A 334 -14.99 4.47 -7.55
N LEU A 335 -14.14 3.99 -6.65
CA LEU A 335 -14.13 4.44 -5.27
C LEU A 335 -13.45 5.80 -5.17
N PRO A 336 -14.06 6.76 -4.45
CA PRO A 336 -13.48 8.08 -4.27
C PRO A 336 -12.15 8.06 -3.52
N PHE A 337 -11.27 9.04 -3.80
CA PHE A 337 -9.97 9.17 -3.12
C PHE A 337 -10.08 9.51 -1.62
N PHE A 338 -11.21 10.00 -1.17
CA PHE A 338 -11.47 10.21 0.27
C PHE A 338 -11.80 8.90 1.01
N HIS A 339 -11.92 7.78 0.31
CA HIS A 339 -12.00 6.43 0.88
C HIS A 339 -10.61 5.78 0.92
N SER A 340 -10.26 5.12 2.04
CA SER A 340 -8.96 4.46 2.20
C SER A 340 -8.67 3.45 1.09
N LEU A 341 -9.64 2.61 0.74
CA LEU A 341 -9.50 1.65 -0.35
C LEU A 341 -9.43 2.37 -1.71
N GLY A 342 -10.24 3.41 -1.93
CA GLY A 342 -10.19 4.22 -3.15
C GLY A 342 -8.83 4.89 -3.34
N PHE A 343 -8.26 5.47 -2.31
CA PHE A 343 -6.93 6.04 -2.36
C PHE A 343 -5.85 4.97 -2.61
N THR A 344 -5.88 3.87 -1.87
CA THR A 344 -4.84 2.83 -1.92
C THR A 344 -4.85 2.03 -3.21
N ALA A 345 -6.05 1.71 -3.75
CA ALA A 345 -6.17 0.81 -4.89
C ALA A 345 -6.13 1.52 -6.25
N THR A 346 -6.42 2.84 -6.30
CA THR A 346 -6.56 3.56 -7.58
C THR A 346 -5.49 4.63 -7.82
N LEU A 347 -4.70 4.99 -6.83
CA LEU A 347 -3.57 5.90 -6.94
C LEU A 347 -2.25 5.13 -7.05
#